data_21ab83f17892fd925b474485f1545e01
#
_entry.id   21ab83f17892fd925b474485f1545e01
#
_cell.length_a   1.000
_cell.length_b   1.000
_cell.length_c   1.000
_cell.angle_alpha   90.00
_cell.angle_beta   90.00
_cell.angle_gamma   90.00
#
_symmetry.space_group_name_H-M   'P 1'
#
loop_
_entity.id
_entity.type
_entity.pdbx_description
1 polymer ?
#
loop_
_entity_poly.entity_id
_entity_poly.type
_entity_poly.pdbx_seq_one_letter_code
_entity_poly.pdbx_strand_id
1 'polypeptide(L)'
;KSFDRPDVTHIRFTEKELESGIYDGFDVAVHTLHHPSLKIYDSDIPALVNEICGDSENIRNLTGISPTGMAWPGGDTEYTDTTVSLVNSHTGMRFARGTTSTYGFGLPEYFLKWMPTCSICDDRCVELAKSFIDARNDKDMLFYVWGHGYELDIFNLYDRLESLVEIMRDAGVSMVTNSEFYNFFKDEIPSWKQ
;
A
#
# COMPACT_ATOMS: atom_id res chain seq x y z
N LYS A 1 -1.68 17.84 -9.14
CA LYS A 1 -2.96 17.69 -9.87
C LYS A 1 -3.92 16.95 -8.97
N SER A 2 -5.12 17.49 -8.78
CA SER A 2 -6.19 16.77 -8.10
C SER A 2 -6.59 15.56 -8.95
N PHE A 3 -6.66 14.39 -8.35
CA PHE A 3 -7.31 13.25 -8.94
C PHE A 3 -8.82 13.51 -8.82
N ASP A 4 -9.38 14.18 -9.81
CA ASP A 4 -10.78 14.56 -9.78
C ASP A 4 -11.62 13.37 -10.26
N ARG A 5 -12.24 12.71 -9.32
CA ARG A 5 -13.36 11.81 -9.55
C ARG A 5 -14.62 12.66 -9.51
N PRO A 6 -15.32 12.90 -10.63
CA PRO A 6 -16.52 13.77 -10.68
C PRO A 6 -17.71 13.17 -9.92
N ASP A 7 -17.65 11.87 -9.63
CA ASP A 7 -18.62 11.09 -8.86
C ASP A 7 -18.37 11.11 -7.35
N VAL A 8 -17.28 11.74 -6.91
CA VAL A 8 -16.88 11.78 -5.50
C VAL A 8 -16.59 13.20 -5.08
N THR A 9 -17.38 13.73 -4.18
CA THR A 9 -17.03 14.95 -3.45
C THR A 9 -16.27 14.56 -2.21
N HIS A 10 -14.94 14.58 -2.23
CA HIS A 10 -14.15 14.41 -1.03
C HIS A 10 -13.25 15.63 -0.78
N ILE A 11 -13.18 15.99 0.49
CA ILE A 11 -12.29 17.04 0.97
C ILE A 11 -10.91 16.40 1.16
N ARG A 12 -9.89 16.99 0.54
CA ARG A 12 -8.50 16.58 0.76
C ARG A 12 -7.95 17.28 1.99
N PHE A 13 -7.00 16.64 2.65
CA PHE A 13 -6.25 17.28 3.71
C PHE A 13 -5.50 18.49 3.18
N THR A 14 -5.52 19.57 3.96
CA THR A 14 -4.68 20.73 3.74
C THR A 14 -3.25 20.45 4.21
N GLU A 15 -2.28 21.20 3.72
CA GLU A 15 -0.89 21.14 4.21
C GLU A 15 -0.83 21.25 5.74
N LYS A 16 -1.57 22.20 6.31
CA LYS A 16 -1.63 22.40 7.76
C LYS A 16 -2.14 21.17 8.53
N GLU A 17 -3.10 20.44 7.99
CA GLU A 17 -3.57 19.19 8.59
C GLU A 17 -2.52 18.08 8.49
N LEU A 18 -1.81 17.99 7.36
CA LEU A 18 -0.71 17.04 7.20
C LEU A 18 0.45 17.35 8.16
N GLU A 19 0.80 18.63 8.34
CA GLU A 19 1.82 19.09 9.28
C GLU A 19 1.43 18.88 10.75
N SER A 20 0.13 18.73 11.05
CA SER A 20 -0.37 18.59 12.43
C SER A 20 -0.17 17.21 13.06
N GLY A 21 0.44 16.26 12.34
CA GLY A 21 0.66 14.91 12.84
C GLY A 21 -0.55 13.98 12.69
N ILE A 22 -1.48 14.27 11.77
CA ILE A 22 -2.67 13.43 11.54
C ILE A 22 -2.31 11.97 11.19
N TYR A 23 -1.10 11.74 10.69
CA TYR A 23 -0.58 10.42 10.36
C TYR A 23 0.40 9.86 11.39
N ASP A 24 0.51 10.48 12.56
CA ASP A 24 1.39 9.94 13.61
C ASP A 24 0.96 8.52 14.00
N GLY A 25 1.93 7.61 13.99
CA GLY A 25 1.68 6.18 14.24
C GLY A 25 1.23 5.37 13.02
N PHE A 26 1.13 6.00 11.84
CA PHE A 26 0.83 5.32 10.58
C PHE A 26 1.99 5.46 9.60
N ASP A 27 2.12 4.49 8.68
CA ASP A 27 3.01 4.64 7.54
C ASP A 27 2.42 5.64 6.52
N VAL A 28 3.26 6.56 6.07
CA VAL A 28 2.97 7.38 4.90
C VAL A 28 3.85 6.89 3.76
N ALA A 29 3.23 6.55 2.63
CA ALA A 29 3.90 5.92 1.51
C ALA A 29 3.80 6.78 0.24
N VAL A 30 4.78 6.60 -0.65
CA VAL A 30 4.83 7.27 -1.96
C VAL A 30 3.73 6.74 -2.89
N HIS A 31 3.15 7.64 -3.68
CA HIS A 31 2.21 7.28 -4.75
C HIS A 31 2.45 8.06 -6.05
N THR A 32 3.66 8.59 -6.21
CA THR A 32 4.15 9.43 -7.31
C THR A 32 3.59 10.86 -7.33
N LEU A 33 4.33 11.77 -7.97
CA LEU A 33 3.93 13.19 -8.08
C LEU A 33 2.66 13.42 -8.91
N HIS A 34 2.49 12.66 -10.01
CA HIS A 34 1.46 12.92 -11.02
C HIS A 34 0.57 11.71 -11.32
N HIS A 35 0.77 10.59 -10.61
CA HIS A 35 0.03 9.34 -10.82
C HIS A 35 0.08 8.84 -12.28
N PRO A 36 1.28 8.78 -12.92
CA PRO A 36 1.41 8.28 -14.28
C PRO A 36 1.39 6.75 -14.32
N SER A 37 1.21 6.20 -15.52
CA SER A 37 1.61 4.83 -15.81
C SER A 37 3.12 4.74 -15.80
N LEU A 38 3.71 4.07 -14.80
CA LEU A 38 5.17 4.09 -14.60
C LEU A 38 5.95 3.29 -15.67
N LYS A 39 5.30 2.35 -16.37
CA LYS A 39 5.92 1.60 -17.48
C LYS A 39 6.38 2.50 -18.64
N ILE A 40 5.83 3.71 -18.76
CA ILE A 40 6.27 4.64 -19.82
C ILE A 40 7.70 5.15 -19.58
N TYR A 41 8.20 5.01 -18.36
CA TYR A 41 9.54 5.45 -17.95
C TYR A 41 10.57 4.31 -17.92
N ASP A 42 10.28 3.13 -18.46
CA ASP A 42 11.23 2.00 -18.49
C ASP A 42 12.54 2.31 -19.23
N SER A 43 12.54 3.34 -20.07
CA SER A 43 13.73 3.88 -20.76
C SER A 43 14.12 5.30 -20.31
N ASP A 44 13.44 5.86 -19.30
CA ASP A 44 13.71 7.21 -18.80
C ASP A 44 13.86 7.20 -17.26
N ILE A 45 15.01 6.72 -16.80
CA ILE A 45 15.33 6.60 -15.38
C ILE A 45 15.20 7.94 -14.63
N PRO A 46 15.70 9.08 -15.16
CA PRO A 46 15.53 10.37 -14.47
C PRO A 46 14.07 10.74 -14.23
N ALA A 47 13.19 10.52 -15.20
CA ALA A 47 11.77 10.81 -15.06
C ALA A 47 11.11 9.87 -14.03
N LEU A 48 11.41 8.57 -14.05
CA LEU A 48 10.93 7.60 -13.05
C LEU A 48 11.34 8.01 -11.64
N VAL A 49 12.64 8.30 -11.45
CA VAL A 49 13.18 8.71 -10.15
C VAL A 49 12.54 10.01 -9.67
N ASN A 50 12.33 10.98 -10.56
CA ASN A 50 11.67 12.23 -10.21
C ASN A 50 10.22 12.01 -9.73
N GLU A 51 9.45 11.13 -10.36
CA GLU A 51 8.08 10.80 -9.94
C GLU A 51 8.03 10.20 -8.52
N ILE A 52 8.98 9.36 -8.17
CA ILE A 52 9.00 8.64 -6.89
C ILE A 52 9.73 9.44 -5.80
N CYS A 53 10.96 9.88 -6.08
CA CYS A 53 11.75 10.59 -5.08
C CYS A 53 11.25 12.02 -4.85
N GLY A 54 10.68 12.67 -5.87
CA GLY A 54 10.03 13.98 -5.71
C GLY A 54 8.80 13.91 -4.80
N ASP A 55 7.98 12.87 -4.93
CA ASP A 55 6.85 12.66 -4.02
C ASP A 55 7.34 12.33 -2.60
N SER A 56 8.36 11.48 -2.46
CA SER A 56 9.00 11.19 -1.17
C SER A 56 9.53 12.46 -0.49
N GLU A 57 10.12 13.37 -1.24
CA GLU A 57 10.61 14.65 -0.72
C GLU A 57 9.46 15.56 -0.28
N ASN A 58 8.37 15.63 -1.04
CA ASN A 58 7.18 16.38 -0.66
C ASN A 58 6.57 15.84 0.65
N ILE A 59 6.41 14.52 0.77
CA ILE A 59 5.92 13.90 1.99
C ILE A 59 6.82 14.24 3.17
N ARG A 60 8.14 14.10 3.01
CA ARG A 60 9.10 14.43 4.07
C ARG A 60 9.02 15.88 4.50
N ASN A 61 8.86 16.80 3.56
CA ASN A 61 8.78 18.23 3.85
C ASN A 61 7.49 18.59 4.60
N LEU A 62 6.37 17.90 4.31
CA LEU A 62 5.07 18.15 4.92
C LEU A 62 4.89 17.46 6.27
N THR A 63 5.42 16.24 6.42
CA THR A 63 5.13 15.39 7.58
C THR A 63 6.34 15.09 8.47
N GLY A 64 7.56 15.37 7.99
CA GLY A 64 8.80 14.92 8.63
C GLY A 64 9.10 13.43 8.42
N ILE A 65 8.20 12.66 7.82
CA ILE A 65 8.34 11.21 7.59
C ILE A 65 9.14 10.98 6.30
N SER A 66 10.14 10.10 6.34
CA SER A 66 10.87 9.65 5.15
C SER A 66 10.31 8.31 4.68
N PRO A 67 9.46 8.27 3.62
CA PRO A 67 8.85 7.04 3.17
C PRO A 67 9.88 6.04 2.64
N THR A 68 9.71 4.77 2.94
CA THR A 68 10.48 3.65 2.37
C THR A 68 9.60 2.69 1.58
N GLY A 69 8.30 2.92 1.56
CA GLY A 69 7.31 2.16 0.82
C GLY A 69 6.51 3.01 -0.13
N MET A 70 5.89 2.35 -1.09
CA MET A 70 4.98 2.97 -2.04
C MET A 70 3.76 2.10 -2.36
N ALA A 71 2.77 2.70 -3.01
CA ALA A 71 1.73 1.97 -3.72
C ALA A 71 1.91 2.24 -5.22
N TRP A 72 1.82 1.20 -6.05
CA TRP A 72 1.91 1.36 -7.51
C TRP A 72 0.71 2.17 -8.02
N PRO A 73 0.93 3.29 -8.73
CA PRO A 73 -0.17 4.06 -9.31
C PRO A 73 -0.85 3.30 -10.44
N GLY A 74 -2.19 3.36 -10.49
CA GLY A 74 -2.98 2.74 -11.55
C GLY A 74 -3.11 1.21 -11.50
N GLY A 75 -2.41 0.54 -10.56
CA GLY A 75 -2.46 -0.91 -10.38
C GLY A 75 -1.42 -1.69 -11.18
N ASP A 76 -1.57 -3.02 -11.20
CA ASP A 76 -0.48 -3.95 -11.60
C ASP A 76 -0.23 -4.03 -13.11
N THR A 77 -1.06 -3.40 -13.92
CA THR A 77 -0.84 -3.27 -15.38
C THR A 77 -0.03 -2.03 -15.76
N GLU A 78 0.24 -1.15 -14.82
CA GLU A 78 0.85 0.15 -15.06
C GLU A 78 2.36 0.21 -14.73
N TYR A 79 2.96 -0.94 -14.43
CA TYR A 79 4.41 -1.11 -14.29
C TYR A 79 4.84 -2.47 -14.85
N THR A 80 6.12 -2.63 -15.15
CA THR A 80 6.74 -3.84 -15.67
C THR A 80 7.81 -4.36 -14.70
N ASP A 81 8.36 -5.54 -14.95
CA ASP A 81 9.52 -6.04 -14.20
C ASP A 81 10.74 -5.10 -14.37
N THR A 82 10.85 -4.43 -15.52
CA THR A 82 11.87 -3.39 -15.74
C THR A 82 11.65 -2.21 -14.81
N THR A 83 10.41 -1.69 -14.73
CA THR A 83 10.05 -0.61 -13.80
C THR A 83 10.41 -0.99 -12.37
N VAL A 84 10.06 -2.20 -11.91
CA VAL A 84 10.39 -2.68 -10.56
C VAL A 84 11.89 -2.73 -10.32
N SER A 85 12.67 -3.22 -11.29
CA SER A 85 14.14 -3.26 -11.21
C SER A 85 14.76 -1.86 -11.10
N LEU A 86 14.21 -0.90 -11.85
CA LEU A 86 14.66 0.50 -11.80
C LEU A 86 14.33 1.14 -10.45
N VAL A 87 13.11 0.91 -9.92
CA VAL A 87 12.72 1.40 -8.59
C VAL A 87 13.63 0.82 -7.51
N ASN A 88 13.89 -0.48 -7.55
CA ASN A 88 14.79 -1.14 -6.60
C ASN A 88 16.23 -0.58 -6.64
N SER A 89 16.72 -0.23 -7.83
CA SER A 89 18.12 0.18 -8.03
C SER A 89 18.35 1.67 -7.83
N HIS A 90 17.34 2.52 -8.08
CA HIS A 90 17.51 3.96 -8.19
C HIS A 90 16.70 4.78 -7.19
N THR A 91 15.85 4.14 -6.38
CA THR A 91 15.06 4.82 -5.34
C THR A 91 15.30 4.21 -3.96
N GLY A 92 14.82 4.87 -2.93
CA GLY A 92 14.87 4.35 -1.55
C GLY A 92 13.73 3.39 -1.21
N MET A 93 12.87 3.06 -2.17
CA MET A 93 11.70 2.21 -1.92
C MET A 93 12.12 0.76 -1.66
N ARG A 94 11.58 0.18 -0.62
CA ARG A 94 11.86 -1.18 -0.16
C ARG A 94 10.70 -2.14 -0.38
N PHE A 95 9.48 -1.62 -0.35
CA PHE A 95 8.25 -2.38 -0.61
C PHE A 95 7.27 -1.54 -1.43
N ALA A 96 6.44 -2.21 -2.19
CA ALA A 96 5.42 -1.56 -3.03
C ALA A 96 4.16 -2.43 -3.13
N ARG A 97 3.01 -1.87 -2.73
CA ARG A 97 1.72 -2.53 -2.80
C ARG A 97 1.17 -2.47 -4.22
N GLY A 98 0.76 -3.64 -4.72
CA GLY A 98 -0.10 -3.76 -5.89
C GLY A 98 -1.59 -3.72 -5.54
N THR A 99 -2.44 -4.06 -6.51
CA THR A 99 -3.91 -4.02 -6.35
C THR A 99 -4.57 -5.37 -6.62
N THR A 100 -3.88 -6.30 -7.25
CA THR A 100 -4.41 -7.63 -7.58
C THR A 100 -4.62 -8.46 -6.32
N SER A 101 -5.87 -8.87 -6.08
CA SER A 101 -6.21 -9.71 -4.94
C SER A 101 -5.67 -11.13 -5.11
N THR A 102 -4.93 -11.63 -4.13
CA THR A 102 -4.41 -13.01 -4.10
C THR A 102 -5.44 -14.01 -3.59
N TYR A 103 -6.37 -13.54 -2.75
CA TYR A 103 -7.29 -14.37 -1.97
C TYR A 103 -6.59 -15.41 -1.09
N GLY A 104 -5.28 -15.28 -0.93
CA GLY A 104 -4.43 -16.14 -0.12
C GLY A 104 -3.88 -15.41 1.10
N PHE A 105 -3.24 -16.18 1.97
CA PHE A 105 -2.69 -15.71 3.24
C PHE A 105 -1.18 -15.93 3.32
N GLY A 106 -0.54 -16.24 2.20
CA GLY A 106 0.92 -16.40 2.11
C GLY A 106 1.65 -15.06 2.17
N LEU A 107 2.91 -15.13 2.56
CA LEU A 107 3.82 -13.98 2.51
C LEU A 107 4.13 -13.61 1.05
N PRO A 108 4.49 -12.36 0.74
CA PRO A 108 4.87 -11.97 -0.61
C PRO A 108 6.17 -12.66 -1.05
N GLU A 109 6.30 -12.95 -2.34
CA GLU A 109 7.57 -13.44 -2.91
C GLU A 109 8.62 -12.32 -2.99
N TYR A 110 8.18 -11.10 -3.31
CA TYR A 110 8.99 -9.88 -3.38
C TYR A 110 8.26 -8.71 -2.78
N PHE A 111 8.93 -7.93 -1.95
CA PHE A 111 8.33 -6.76 -1.33
C PHE A 111 7.93 -5.66 -2.33
N LEU A 112 8.65 -5.50 -3.44
CA LEU A 112 8.26 -4.53 -4.48
C LEU A 112 7.12 -5.02 -5.39
N LYS A 113 6.62 -6.25 -5.19
CA LYS A 113 5.40 -6.80 -5.80
C LYS A 113 4.48 -7.38 -4.73
N TRP A 114 4.22 -6.63 -3.70
CA TRP A 114 3.42 -7.06 -2.57
C TRP A 114 1.92 -6.95 -2.87
N MET A 115 1.33 -8.08 -3.22
CA MET A 115 -0.10 -8.15 -3.54
C MET A 115 -0.95 -8.31 -2.30
N PRO A 116 -2.10 -7.62 -2.21
CA PRO A 116 -3.01 -7.74 -1.09
C PRO A 116 -3.79 -9.05 -1.12
N THR A 117 -4.33 -9.47 0.03
CA THR A 117 -5.31 -10.55 0.11
C THR A 117 -6.58 -10.16 -0.64
N CYS A 118 -7.11 -8.97 -0.39
CA CYS A 118 -8.29 -8.45 -1.10
C CYS A 118 -8.40 -6.91 -1.00
N SER A 119 -9.32 -6.34 -1.77
CA SER A 119 -9.81 -4.98 -1.58
C SER A 119 -10.85 -4.93 -0.46
N ILE A 120 -10.95 -3.79 0.24
CA ILE A 120 -12.08 -3.51 1.18
C ILE A 120 -13.43 -3.54 0.47
N CYS A 121 -13.46 -3.28 -0.84
CA CYS A 121 -14.67 -3.34 -1.67
C CYS A 121 -15.09 -4.77 -2.04
N ASP A 122 -14.25 -5.78 -1.84
CA ASP A 122 -14.61 -7.18 -2.13
C ASP A 122 -15.63 -7.67 -1.10
N ASP A 123 -16.77 -8.18 -1.57
CA ASP A 123 -17.85 -8.66 -0.68
C ASP A 123 -17.42 -9.85 0.17
N ARG A 124 -16.37 -10.56 -0.25
CA ARG A 124 -15.79 -11.68 0.51
C ARG A 124 -14.82 -11.24 1.60
N CYS A 125 -14.52 -9.94 1.73
CA CYS A 125 -13.47 -9.44 2.61
C CYS A 125 -13.63 -9.92 4.07
N VAL A 126 -14.85 -9.85 4.62
CA VAL A 126 -15.16 -10.33 5.98
C VAL A 126 -15.07 -11.85 6.09
N GLU A 127 -15.51 -12.59 5.05
CA GLU A 127 -15.41 -14.04 5.01
C GLU A 127 -13.95 -14.50 4.93
N LEU A 128 -13.13 -13.82 4.13
CA LEU A 128 -11.69 -14.05 4.05
C LEU A 128 -11.00 -13.79 5.39
N ALA A 129 -11.41 -12.75 6.13
CA ALA A 129 -10.90 -12.48 7.47
C ALA A 129 -11.17 -13.65 8.43
N LYS A 130 -12.39 -14.17 8.43
CA LYS A 130 -12.74 -15.37 9.23
C LYS A 130 -11.95 -16.60 8.79
N SER A 131 -11.85 -16.82 7.48
CA SER A 131 -11.06 -17.91 6.91
C SER A 131 -9.58 -17.83 7.27
N PHE A 132 -9.02 -16.61 7.35
CA PHE A 132 -7.66 -16.39 7.82
C PHE A 132 -7.49 -16.83 9.28
N ILE A 133 -8.46 -16.48 10.15
CA ILE A 133 -8.42 -16.90 11.55
C ILE A 133 -8.50 -18.43 11.67
N ASP A 134 -9.40 -19.07 10.91
CA ASP A 134 -9.57 -20.53 10.94
C ASP A 134 -8.36 -21.27 10.36
N ALA A 135 -7.65 -20.68 9.41
CA ALA A 135 -6.48 -21.26 8.76
C ALA A 135 -5.19 -21.12 9.58
N ARG A 136 -5.20 -20.39 10.70
CA ARG A 136 -3.99 -20.16 11.52
C ARG A 136 -3.33 -21.47 11.94
N ASN A 137 -2.02 -21.50 11.82
CA ASN A 137 -1.16 -22.62 12.17
C ASN A 137 0.21 -22.09 12.62
N ASP A 138 1.21 -22.95 12.74
CA ASP A 138 2.56 -22.56 13.18
C ASP A 138 3.41 -21.85 12.12
N LYS A 139 2.82 -21.46 10.97
CA LYS A 139 3.50 -20.73 9.90
C LYS A 139 3.09 -19.27 9.93
N ASP A 140 4.00 -18.42 9.49
CA ASP A 140 3.71 -17.01 9.26
C ASP A 140 2.71 -16.84 8.13
N MET A 141 1.70 -16.04 8.39
CA MET A 141 0.60 -15.76 7.48
C MET A 141 0.28 -14.27 7.48
N LEU A 142 -0.22 -13.77 6.36
CA LEU A 142 -0.58 -12.38 6.19
C LEU A 142 -2.02 -12.25 5.70
N PHE A 143 -2.79 -11.39 6.36
CA PHE A 143 -4.06 -10.88 5.84
C PHE A 143 -3.89 -9.39 5.51
N TYR A 144 -3.86 -9.05 4.23
CA TYR A 144 -3.55 -7.72 3.74
C TYR A 144 -4.72 -7.14 2.94
N VAL A 145 -5.35 -6.12 3.48
CA VAL A 145 -6.48 -5.42 2.85
C VAL A 145 -6.04 -4.06 2.36
N TRP A 146 -6.51 -3.66 1.18
CA TRP A 146 -6.30 -2.33 0.63
C TRP A 146 -7.60 -1.68 0.20
N GLY A 147 -7.59 -0.39 -0.02
CA GLY A 147 -8.72 0.37 -0.55
C GLY A 147 -8.40 1.86 -0.60
N HIS A 148 -9.34 2.64 -1.09
CA HIS A 148 -9.26 4.09 -1.05
C HIS A 148 -10.22 4.63 0.03
N GLY A 149 -9.82 5.66 0.76
CA GLY A 149 -10.65 6.25 1.80
C GLY A 149 -12.04 6.69 1.29
N TYR A 150 -12.10 7.22 0.06
CA TYR A 150 -13.38 7.64 -0.56
C TYR A 150 -14.34 6.47 -0.85
N GLU A 151 -13.83 5.24 -0.98
CA GLU A 151 -14.67 4.05 -1.21
C GLU A 151 -15.51 3.71 0.01
N LEU A 152 -15.03 4.04 1.22
CA LEU A 152 -15.78 3.87 2.45
C LEU A 152 -17.06 4.71 2.44
N ASP A 153 -16.99 5.95 1.93
CA ASP A 153 -18.13 6.84 1.79
C ASP A 153 -19.08 6.40 0.67
N ILE A 154 -18.53 6.15 -0.54
CA ILE A 154 -19.33 5.83 -1.73
C ILE A 154 -20.13 4.53 -1.55
N PHE A 155 -19.47 3.50 -1.00
CA PHE A 155 -20.06 2.16 -0.86
C PHE A 155 -20.55 1.87 0.55
N ASN A 156 -20.52 2.86 1.44
CA ASN A 156 -20.93 2.73 2.86
C ASN A 156 -20.26 1.52 3.55
N LEU A 157 -18.91 1.48 3.52
CA LEU A 157 -18.12 0.33 3.98
C LEU A 157 -17.55 0.50 5.39
N TYR A 158 -17.95 1.50 6.15
CA TYR A 158 -17.45 1.72 7.52
C TYR A 158 -17.74 0.53 8.44
N ASP A 159 -18.96 -0.02 8.40
CA ASP A 159 -19.34 -1.20 9.19
C ASP A 159 -18.48 -2.43 8.81
N ARG A 160 -18.13 -2.56 7.52
CA ARG A 160 -17.22 -3.62 7.05
C ARG A 160 -15.82 -3.44 7.61
N LEU A 161 -15.28 -2.23 7.58
CA LEU A 161 -13.97 -1.92 8.13
C LEU A 161 -13.92 -2.17 9.65
N GLU A 162 -14.93 -1.71 10.38
CA GLU A 162 -15.06 -1.94 11.81
C GLU A 162 -15.11 -3.43 12.14
N SER A 163 -15.95 -4.19 11.41
CA SER A 163 -16.02 -5.65 11.56
C SER A 163 -14.69 -6.36 11.33
N LEU A 164 -13.89 -5.93 10.35
CA LEU A 164 -12.57 -6.50 10.11
C LEU A 164 -11.63 -6.25 11.28
N VAL A 165 -11.59 -5.02 11.80
CA VAL A 165 -10.75 -4.66 12.94
C VAL A 165 -11.16 -5.45 14.18
N GLU A 166 -12.45 -5.60 14.43
CA GLU A 166 -12.99 -6.38 15.56
C GLU A 166 -12.60 -7.86 15.45
N ILE A 167 -12.82 -8.49 14.30
CA ILE A 167 -12.47 -9.89 14.05
C ILE A 167 -10.97 -10.13 14.34
N MET A 168 -10.10 -9.27 13.84
CA MET A 168 -8.66 -9.43 14.02
C MET A 168 -8.24 -9.20 15.48
N ARG A 169 -8.77 -8.17 16.11
CA ARG A 169 -8.51 -7.85 17.53
C ARG A 169 -8.97 -9.00 18.44
N ASP A 170 -10.21 -9.47 18.28
CA ASP A 170 -10.80 -10.48 19.14
C ASP A 170 -10.14 -11.85 18.98
N ALA A 171 -9.57 -12.11 17.80
CA ALA A 171 -8.74 -13.29 17.55
C ALA A 171 -7.29 -13.15 18.00
N GLY A 172 -6.88 -12.00 18.55
CA GLY A 172 -5.51 -11.75 19.00
C GLY A 172 -4.48 -11.73 17.86
N VAL A 173 -4.89 -11.28 16.66
CA VAL A 173 -3.98 -11.12 15.52
C VAL A 173 -3.16 -9.85 15.72
N SER A 174 -1.86 -9.92 15.46
CA SER A 174 -1.00 -8.74 15.45
C SER A 174 -1.34 -7.87 14.22
N MET A 175 -1.82 -6.66 14.49
CA MET A 175 -2.04 -5.64 13.46
C MET A 175 -0.79 -4.76 13.40
N VAL A 176 -0.17 -4.68 12.25
CA VAL A 176 1.11 -4.01 12.04
C VAL A 176 1.06 -3.09 10.83
N THR A 177 1.92 -2.09 10.79
CA THR A 177 2.11 -1.26 9.60
C THR A 177 2.91 -2.03 8.54
N ASN A 178 2.89 -1.53 7.30
CA ASN A 178 3.68 -2.13 6.22
C ASN A 178 5.18 -2.09 6.52
N SER A 179 5.67 -1.01 7.12
CA SER A 179 7.08 -0.88 7.51
C SER A 179 7.47 -1.85 8.62
N GLU A 180 6.59 -2.07 9.60
CA GLU A 180 6.82 -3.08 10.65
C GLU A 180 6.87 -4.47 10.03
N PHE A 181 5.90 -4.83 9.17
CA PHE A 181 5.90 -6.11 8.49
C PHE A 181 7.15 -6.31 7.63
N TYR A 182 7.53 -5.29 6.84
CA TYR A 182 8.78 -5.33 6.09
C TYR A 182 9.99 -5.59 7.00
N ASN A 183 10.07 -4.91 8.14
CA ASN A 183 11.19 -5.06 9.07
C ASN A 183 11.25 -6.45 9.72
N PHE A 184 10.11 -7.13 9.91
CA PHE A 184 10.11 -8.51 10.40
C PHE A 184 10.67 -9.50 9.37
N PHE A 185 10.42 -9.30 8.09
CA PHE A 185 10.68 -10.31 7.05
C PHE A 185 11.73 -9.90 6.00
N LYS A 186 12.36 -8.74 6.10
CA LYS A 186 13.31 -8.22 5.10
C LYS A 186 14.56 -9.08 4.87
N ASP A 187 14.93 -9.92 5.83
CA ASP A 187 16.07 -10.82 5.73
C ASP A 187 15.68 -12.15 5.08
N GLU A 188 14.39 -12.45 4.97
CA GLU A 188 13.83 -13.67 4.38
C GLU A 188 13.21 -13.41 3.01
N ILE A 189 12.59 -12.24 2.82
CA ILE A 189 11.87 -11.85 1.61
C ILE A 189 12.65 -10.70 0.94
N PRO A 190 13.19 -10.90 -0.26
CA PRO A 190 13.89 -9.84 -0.96
C PRO A 190 12.94 -8.74 -1.47
N SER A 191 13.45 -7.51 -1.56
CA SER A 191 12.68 -6.42 -2.17
C SER A 191 12.38 -6.72 -3.65
N TRP A 192 13.37 -7.24 -4.40
CA TRP A 192 13.25 -7.67 -5.79
C TRP A 192 14.29 -8.74 -6.14
N LYS A 193 14.15 -9.34 -7.33
CA LYS A 193 15.13 -10.29 -7.91
C LYS A 193 16.54 -9.69 -7.86
N GLN A 194 17.52 -10.51 -7.52
CA GLN A 194 18.94 -10.17 -7.62
C GLN A 194 19.47 -10.41 -9.03
#